data_6c115164f9be87a4410273a934167bf7
#
_entry.id   6c115164f9be87a4410273a934167bf7
#
_cell.length_a   1.000
_cell.length_b   1.000
_cell.length_c   1.000
_cell.angle_alpha   90.00
_cell.angle_beta   90.00
_cell.angle_gamma   90.00
#
_symmetry.space_group_name_H-M   'P 1'
#
loop_
_entity.id
_entity.type
_entity.pdbx_description
1 polymer ?
#
loop_
_entity_poly.entity_id
_entity_poly.type
_entity_poly.pdbx_seq_one_letter_code
_entity_poly.pdbx_strand_id
1 'polypeptide(L)'
;MSQRTRSGAGRIALFDNIKGLLITLVVVGHVAHPVHNDNPAISCLFDVIYLFHMPLFVFVSGLFAKRAKNERGGVDSNRILSFVLLAALYQLALMLINGADLSPARFLRFTSAPWYLLAMAYWYAAAPTLGRLGWRRGMALSLALSYASGFVDLSGGLLAISRSLAFLPWFAAGLYCPVERVVALRESRSRTVRAGLAAAVVLAAAIALARALDAHAYDWFFQMVYGDNPYRALPLDVLGKTVAASIALVFSAAVLRLIPSRRSWLTVLGERTLGIYVGHRLVRAWLTFRTPLYGQPVLLDPVWGTLVVLGLSAVIVAACSPSALTDGLNRVLRRRWLPEGGAVRG
;
A
#
# COMPACT_ATOMS: atom_id res chain seq x y z
N MET A 1 12.38 12.41 34.29
CA MET A 1 12.12 12.99 32.96
C MET A 1 12.63 12.14 31.78
N SER A 2 13.52 11.18 32.00
CA SER A 2 14.26 10.45 30.93
C SER A 2 13.52 9.27 30.29
N GLN A 3 12.56 8.62 30.93
CA GLN A 3 11.88 7.44 30.37
C GLN A 3 10.74 7.77 29.38
N ARG A 4 10.01 8.85 29.59
CA ARG A 4 8.91 9.27 28.69
C ARG A 4 9.41 9.75 27.31
N THR A 5 10.55 10.40 27.26
CA THR A 5 11.16 10.89 26.00
C THR A 5 11.76 9.76 25.18
N ARG A 6 12.36 8.74 25.81
CA ARG A 6 12.89 7.55 25.12
C ARG A 6 11.78 6.66 24.53
N SER A 7 10.66 6.50 25.22
CA SER A 7 9.53 5.72 24.69
C SER A 7 8.86 6.41 23.49
N GLY A 8 8.76 7.73 23.50
CA GLY A 8 8.20 8.50 22.40
C GLY A 8 9.05 8.45 21.13
N ALA A 9 10.37 8.59 21.25
CA ALA A 9 11.30 8.54 20.12
C ALA A 9 11.37 7.14 19.48
N GLY A 10 11.40 6.09 20.28
CA GLY A 10 11.38 4.71 19.80
C GLY A 10 10.07 4.31 19.13
N ARG A 11 8.95 4.87 19.60
CA ARG A 11 7.62 4.66 19.02
C ARG A 11 7.49 5.31 17.64
N ILE A 12 8.03 6.48 17.43
CA ILE A 12 8.06 7.15 16.11
C ILE A 12 8.92 6.33 15.15
N ALA A 13 10.11 5.91 15.57
CA ALA A 13 11.02 5.11 14.76
C ALA A 13 10.41 3.79 14.28
N LEU A 14 9.62 3.10 15.11
CA LEU A 14 8.92 1.87 14.72
C LEU A 14 8.04 2.09 13.49
N PHE A 15 7.20 3.12 13.51
CA PHE A 15 6.26 3.37 12.40
C PHE A 15 6.95 3.87 11.15
N ASP A 16 8.02 4.64 11.29
CA ASP A 16 8.83 5.03 10.14
C ASP A 16 9.58 3.83 9.56
N ASN A 17 10.09 2.92 10.39
CA ASN A 17 10.68 1.67 9.91
C ASN A 17 9.66 0.80 9.15
N ILE A 18 8.43 0.69 9.65
CA ILE A 18 7.36 -0.03 8.95
C ILE A 18 7.11 0.60 7.57
N LYS A 19 6.93 1.91 7.50
CA LYS A 19 6.72 2.63 6.22
C LYS A 19 7.93 2.48 5.30
N GLY A 20 9.15 2.56 5.84
CA GLY A 20 10.40 2.39 5.10
C GLY A 20 10.54 1.01 4.49
N LEU A 21 10.22 -0.06 5.23
CA LEU A 21 10.17 -1.41 4.65
C LEU A 21 9.10 -1.51 3.57
N LEU A 22 7.88 -1.08 3.87
CA LEU A 22 6.76 -1.21 2.95
C LEU A 22 6.98 -0.44 1.64
N ILE A 23 7.53 0.77 1.69
CA ILE A 23 7.82 1.52 0.46
C ILE A 23 8.94 0.86 -0.35
N THR A 24 9.95 0.28 0.30
CA THR A 24 10.99 -0.51 -0.38
C THR A 24 10.37 -1.71 -1.10
N LEU A 25 9.47 -2.45 -0.44
CA LEU A 25 8.76 -3.57 -1.04
C LEU A 25 7.85 -3.13 -2.21
N VAL A 26 7.20 -1.97 -2.09
CA VAL A 26 6.45 -1.38 -3.22
C VAL A 26 7.35 -1.14 -4.43
N VAL A 27 8.54 -0.59 -4.22
CA VAL A 27 9.50 -0.37 -5.32
C VAL A 27 9.94 -1.68 -5.92
N VAL A 28 10.37 -2.66 -5.10
CA VAL A 28 10.77 -4.00 -5.57
C VAL A 28 9.65 -4.65 -6.37
N GLY A 29 8.43 -4.67 -5.85
CA GLY A 29 7.27 -5.25 -6.54
C GLY A 29 6.99 -4.57 -7.89
N HIS A 30 7.08 -3.24 -7.97
CA HIS A 30 6.87 -2.53 -9.23
C HIS A 30 8.01 -2.73 -10.24
N VAL A 31 9.26 -2.85 -9.79
CA VAL A 31 10.41 -3.15 -10.66
C VAL A 31 10.36 -4.59 -11.15
N ALA A 32 9.93 -5.53 -10.32
CA ALA A 32 9.74 -6.94 -10.65
C ALA A 32 8.58 -7.18 -11.64
N HIS A 33 7.53 -6.36 -11.57
CA HIS A 33 6.26 -6.57 -12.28
C HIS A 33 6.39 -6.87 -13.79
N PRO A 34 7.29 -6.25 -14.60
CA PRO A 34 7.36 -6.56 -16.02
C PRO A 34 7.89 -7.95 -16.35
N VAL A 35 8.61 -8.57 -15.44
CA VAL A 35 9.34 -9.84 -15.67
C VAL A 35 8.93 -10.96 -14.71
N HIS A 36 7.95 -10.70 -13.83
CA HIS A 36 7.57 -11.68 -12.80
C HIS A 36 6.94 -12.96 -13.37
N ASN A 37 6.31 -12.91 -14.52
CA ASN A 37 5.76 -14.12 -15.17
C ASN A 37 6.82 -14.98 -15.85
N ASP A 38 7.96 -14.39 -16.22
CA ASP A 38 8.97 -15.03 -17.04
C ASP A 38 10.21 -15.47 -16.21
N ASN A 39 10.29 -15.06 -14.95
CA ASN A 39 11.38 -15.41 -14.05
C ASN A 39 10.83 -16.00 -12.74
N PRO A 40 11.01 -17.32 -12.49
CA PRO A 40 10.38 -18.00 -11.35
C PRO A 40 10.83 -17.48 -9.98
N ALA A 41 12.07 -17.02 -9.82
CA ALA A 41 12.54 -16.45 -8.56
C ALA A 41 11.92 -15.08 -8.30
N ILE A 42 11.80 -14.25 -9.33
CA ILE A 42 11.11 -12.95 -9.26
C ILE A 42 9.62 -13.17 -9.04
N SER A 43 9.00 -14.17 -9.65
CA SER A 43 7.60 -14.54 -9.44
C SER A 43 7.33 -14.84 -7.97
N CYS A 44 8.14 -15.70 -7.34
CA CYS A 44 8.02 -16.03 -5.93
C CYS A 44 8.19 -14.78 -5.02
N LEU A 45 9.18 -13.96 -5.30
CA LEU A 45 9.41 -12.70 -4.56
C LEU A 45 8.22 -11.74 -4.71
N PHE A 46 7.70 -11.59 -5.91
CA PHE A 46 6.54 -10.76 -6.22
C PHE A 46 5.31 -11.23 -5.44
N ASP A 47 5.01 -12.52 -5.48
CA ASP A 47 3.87 -13.09 -4.77
C ASP A 47 3.96 -12.81 -3.26
N VAL A 48 5.09 -13.11 -2.63
CA VAL A 48 5.27 -12.88 -1.19
C VAL A 48 5.07 -11.40 -0.83
N ILE A 49 5.60 -10.47 -1.65
CA ILE A 49 5.41 -9.03 -1.43
C ILE A 49 3.92 -8.68 -1.54
N TYR A 50 3.25 -9.13 -2.57
CA TYR A 50 1.86 -8.76 -2.85
C TYR A 50 0.84 -9.39 -1.90
N LEU A 51 1.23 -10.41 -1.12
CA LEU A 51 0.38 -10.97 -0.07
C LEU A 51 -0.03 -9.93 0.99
N PHE A 52 0.88 -9.04 1.38
CA PHE A 52 0.66 -8.25 2.58
C PHE A 52 1.04 -6.77 2.49
N HIS A 53 1.90 -6.37 1.54
CA HIS A 53 2.49 -5.03 1.59
C HIS A 53 1.44 -3.92 1.52
N MET A 54 0.45 -4.01 0.63
CA MET A 54 -0.62 -3.01 0.55
C MET A 54 -1.64 -3.11 1.68
N PRO A 55 -2.15 -4.29 2.09
CA PRO A 55 -2.95 -4.42 3.29
C PRO A 55 -2.31 -3.74 4.51
N LEU A 56 -1.04 -4.02 4.78
CA LEU A 56 -0.32 -3.43 5.90
C LEU A 56 -0.08 -1.92 5.71
N PHE A 57 0.22 -1.48 4.49
CA PHE A 57 0.43 -0.06 4.19
C PHE A 57 -0.85 0.75 4.46
N VAL A 58 -2.00 0.23 4.00
CA VAL A 58 -3.32 0.84 4.22
C VAL A 58 -3.71 0.83 5.69
N PHE A 59 -3.43 -0.27 6.41
CA PHE A 59 -3.61 -0.34 7.87
C PHE A 59 -2.82 0.77 8.60
N VAL A 60 -1.55 0.94 8.27
CA VAL A 60 -0.69 2.00 8.85
C VAL A 60 -1.25 3.39 8.51
N SER A 61 -1.80 3.58 7.31
CA SER A 61 -2.44 4.83 6.92
C SER A 61 -3.67 5.13 7.77
N GLY A 62 -4.49 4.12 8.05
CA GLY A 62 -5.63 4.22 8.96
C GLY A 62 -5.23 4.58 10.40
N LEU A 63 -4.12 4.02 10.91
CA LEU A 63 -3.59 4.34 12.25
C LEU A 63 -3.36 5.84 12.44
N PHE A 64 -2.90 6.53 11.40
CA PHE A 64 -2.57 7.95 11.46
C PHE A 64 -3.73 8.87 10.99
N ALA A 65 -4.76 8.31 10.37
CA ALA A 65 -5.93 9.07 9.91
C ALA A 65 -6.75 9.70 11.05
N LYS A 66 -6.60 9.22 12.28
CA LYS A 66 -7.22 9.84 13.48
C LYS A 66 -6.84 11.32 13.66
N ARG A 67 -5.67 11.72 13.17
CA ARG A 67 -5.16 13.10 13.22
C ARG A 67 -5.57 13.95 12.02
N ALA A 68 -6.29 13.36 11.07
CA ALA A 68 -6.70 14.00 9.82
C ALA A 68 -8.06 14.70 9.94
N LYS A 69 -8.45 15.08 11.14
CA LYS A 69 -9.64 15.90 11.39
C LYS A 69 -9.26 17.38 11.29
N ASN A 70 -10.17 18.20 10.76
CA ASN A 70 -10.05 19.64 10.88
C ASN A 70 -10.15 20.05 12.35
N GLU A 71 -9.87 21.31 12.67
CA GLU A 71 -9.92 21.86 14.06
C GLU A 71 -11.28 21.65 14.72
N ARG A 72 -12.36 21.52 13.94
CA ARG A 72 -13.74 21.26 14.40
C ARG A 72 -14.09 19.77 14.46
N GLY A 73 -13.12 18.87 14.28
CA GLY A 73 -13.34 17.41 14.30
C GLY A 73 -14.04 16.83 13.08
N GLY A 74 -14.28 17.65 12.03
CA GLY A 74 -14.89 17.25 10.77
C GLY A 74 -13.88 16.81 9.71
N VAL A 75 -14.35 16.77 8.46
CA VAL A 75 -13.57 16.39 7.28
C VAL A 75 -12.55 17.50 6.95
N ASP A 76 -11.30 17.13 6.74
CA ASP A 76 -10.27 18.03 6.21
C ASP A 76 -10.36 18.09 4.68
N SER A 77 -11.22 18.96 4.17
CA SER A 77 -11.48 19.11 2.73
C SER A 77 -10.23 19.54 1.95
N ASN A 78 -9.36 20.37 2.55
CA ASN A 78 -8.11 20.78 1.92
C ASN A 78 -7.18 19.60 1.66
N ARG A 79 -7.08 18.70 2.64
CA ARG A 79 -6.26 17.50 2.53
C ARG A 79 -6.82 16.51 1.52
N ILE A 80 -8.13 16.33 1.50
CA ILE A 80 -8.80 15.50 0.49
C ILE A 80 -8.53 16.03 -0.91
N LEU A 81 -8.74 17.32 -1.13
CA LEU A 81 -8.48 17.97 -2.43
C LEU A 81 -7.00 17.82 -2.84
N SER A 82 -6.08 17.97 -1.89
CA SER A 82 -4.64 17.76 -2.14
C SER A 82 -4.34 16.34 -2.62
N PHE A 83 -4.96 15.30 -2.03
CA PHE A 83 -4.80 13.92 -2.49
C PHE A 83 -5.38 13.71 -3.89
N VAL A 84 -6.56 14.26 -4.18
CA VAL A 84 -7.18 14.18 -5.51
C VAL A 84 -6.30 14.85 -6.56
N LEU A 85 -5.84 16.07 -6.31
CA LEU A 85 -4.98 16.81 -7.22
C LEU A 85 -3.64 16.09 -7.46
N LEU A 86 -3.01 15.58 -6.39
CA LEU A 86 -1.76 14.84 -6.52
C LEU A 86 -1.96 13.53 -7.27
N ALA A 87 -3.06 12.81 -7.05
CA ALA A 87 -3.41 11.61 -7.80
C ALA A 87 -3.60 11.91 -9.28
N ALA A 88 -4.32 12.99 -9.61
CA ALA A 88 -4.58 13.41 -10.99
C ALA A 88 -3.29 13.82 -11.72
N LEU A 89 -2.43 14.62 -11.07
CA LEU A 89 -1.14 15.02 -11.64
C LEU A 89 -0.22 13.82 -11.84
N TYR A 90 -0.21 12.88 -10.90
CA TYR A 90 0.58 11.66 -10.99
C TYR A 90 0.08 10.74 -12.11
N GLN A 91 -1.24 10.60 -12.26
CA GLN A 91 -1.86 9.85 -13.35
C GLN A 91 -1.50 10.46 -14.70
N LEU A 92 -1.61 11.79 -14.85
CA LEU A 92 -1.25 12.49 -16.08
C LEU A 92 0.24 12.30 -16.41
N ALA A 93 1.12 12.45 -15.44
CA ALA A 93 2.56 12.25 -15.65
C ALA A 93 2.88 10.83 -16.16
N LEU A 94 2.23 9.81 -15.58
CA LEU A 94 2.38 8.43 -16.06
C LEU A 94 1.83 8.22 -17.47
N MET A 95 0.69 8.82 -17.81
CA MET A 95 0.13 8.73 -19.16
C MET A 95 1.08 9.35 -20.20
N LEU A 96 1.68 10.49 -19.89
CA LEU A 96 2.66 11.16 -20.76
C LEU A 96 3.92 10.31 -20.95
N ILE A 97 4.48 9.74 -19.87
CA ILE A 97 5.67 8.88 -19.96
C ILE A 97 5.37 7.61 -20.76
N ASN A 98 4.22 7.01 -20.53
CA ASN A 98 3.79 5.78 -21.21
C ASN A 98 3.42 6.01 -22.69
N GLY A 99 3.31 7.27 -23.16
CA GLY A 99 2.79 7.57 -24.49
C GLY A 99 1.33 7.16 -24.67
N ALA A 100 0.55 7.20 -23.59
CA ALA A 100 -0.83 6.77 -23.60
C ALA A 100 -1.75 7.87 -24.19
N ASP A 101 -2.85 7.43 -24.83
CA ASP A 101 -3.92 8.35 -25.23
C ASP A 101 -4.45 9.14 -24.01
N LEU A 102 -4.54 10.47 -24.18
CA LEU A 102 -4.96 11.41 -23.14
C LEU A 102 -6.49 11.59 -23.10
N SER A 103 -7.25 10.58 -23.53
CA SER A 103 -8.71 10.65 -23.46
C SER A 103 -9.21 10.70 -21.99
N PRO A 104 -10.32 11.43 -21.73
CA PRO A 104 -10.91 11.48 -20.39
C PRO A 104 -11.26 10.09 -19.84
N ALA A 105 -11.74 9.18 -20.68
CA ALA A 105 -12.07 7.81 -20.30
C ALA A 105 -10.84 7.05 -19.77
N ARG A 106 -9.67 7.24 -20.37
CA ARG A 106 -8.42 6.61 -19.93
C ARG A 106 -7.83 7.30 -18.71
N PHE A 107 -7.93 8.62 -18.63
CA PHE A 107 -7.48 9.40 -17.48
C PHE A 107 -8.18 8.97 -16.18
N LEU A 108 -9.48 8.67 -16.24
CA LEU A 108 -10.27 8.26 -15.07
C LEU A 108 -10.00 6.81 -14.63
N ARG A 109 -9.20 6.03 -15.35
CA ARG A 109 -8.84 4.65 -14.99
C ARG A 109 -7.55 4.61 -14.18
N PHE A 110 -7.67 4.52 -12.88
CA PHE A 110 -6.55 4.47 -11.92
C PHE A 110 -6.10 3.03 -11.67
N THR A 111 -5.58 2.37 -12.69
CA THR A 111 -5.10 0.98 -12.60
C THR A 111 -3.66 0.85 -12.09
N SER A 112 -2.90 1.96 -12.03
CA SER A 112 -1.50 2.01 -11.59
C SER A 112 -1.37 2.79 -10.27
N ALA A 113 -0.15 2.93 -9.74
CA ALA A 113 0.17 3.53 -8.45
C ALA A 113 -0.70 4.74 -8.00
N PRO A 114 -1.11 5.68 -8.87
CA PRO A 114 -1.94 6.82 -8.44
C PRO A 114 -3.25 6.45 -7.73
N TRP A 115 -3.74 5.19 -7.90
CA TRP A 115 -4.94 4.70 -7.23
C TRP A 115 -4.90 4.91 -5.71
N TYR A 116 -3.73 4.72 -5.09
CA TYR A 116 -3.63 4.80 -3.64
C TYR A 116 -3.81 6.22 -3.09
N LEU A 117 -3.33 7.25 -3.81
CA LEU A 117 -3.57 8.64 -3.43
C LEU A 117 -5.06 9.00 -3.54
N LEU A 118 -5.72 8.52 -4.61
CA LEU A 118 -7.16 8.73 -4.76
C LEU A 118 -7.96 7.98 -3.69
N ALA A 119 -7.58 6.75 -3.37
CA ALA A 119 -8.16 5.97 -2.28
C ALA A 119 -7.96 6.66 -0.91
N MET A 120 -6.80 7.30 -0.68
CA MET A 120 -6.57 8.10 0.53
C MET A 120 -7.58 9.24 0.65
N ALA A 121 -7.94 9.91 -0.46
CA ALA A 121 -8.98 10.94 -0.44
C ALA A 121 -10.32 10.36 0.03
N TYR A 122 -10.73 9.21 -0.49
CA TYR A 122 -11.97 8.54 -0.10
C TYR A 122 -11.95 8.09 1.37
N TRP A 123 -10.86 7.48 1.80
CA TRP A 123 -10.74 7.00 3.18
C TRP A 123 -10.69 8.16 4.19
N TYR A 124 -10.06 9.28 3.85
CA TYR A 124 -10.04 10.48 4.69
C TYR A 124 -11.42 11.14 4.75
N ALA A 125 -12.18 11.12 3.65
CA ALA A 125 -13.58 11.57 3.65
C ALA A 125 -14.47 10.66 4.51
N ALA A 126 -14.24 9.35 4.48
CA ALA A 126 -15.01 8.36 5.25
C ALA A 126 -14.61 8.31 6.74
N ALA A 127 -13.39 8.69 7.11
CA ALA A 127 -12.84 8.52 8.46
C ALA A 127 -13.69 9.17 9.58
N PRO A 128 -14.24 10.38 9.46
CA PRO A 128 -15.11 10.96 10.49
C PRO A 128 -16.40 10.16 10.70
N THR A 129 -17.03 9.70 9.62
CA THR A 129 -18.24 8.87 9.68
C THR A 129 -17.95 7.52 10.33
N LEU A 130 -16.88 6.83 9.90
CA LEU A 130 -16.42 5.60 10.54
C LEU A 130 -16.16 5.83 12.02
N GLY A 131 -15.49 6.93 12.38
CA GLY A 131 -15.22 7.28 13.78
C GLY A 131 -16.48 7.42 14.64
N ARG A 132 -17.55 7.99 14.09
CA ARG A 132 -18.86 8.13 14.77
C ARG A 132 -19.59 6.81 14.93
N LEU A 133 -19.51 5.91 13.97
CA LEU A 133 -20.13 4.58 14.02
C LEU A 133 -19.53 3.68 15.11
N GLY A 134 -18.31 3.96 15.53
CA GLY A 134 -17.54 3.10 16.44
C GLY A 134 -17.03 1.83 15.78
N TRP A 135 -16.15 1.11 16.46
CA TRP A 135 -15.36 0.04 15.84
C TRP A 135 -16.20 -1.14 15.29
N ARG A 136 -17.25 -1.55 16.01
CA ARG A 136 -18.10 -2.70 15.59
C ARG A 136 -18.87 -2.40 14.32
N ARG A 137 -19.63 -1.31 14.31
CA ARG A 137 -20.46 -0.92 13.16
C ARG A 137 -19.63 -0.48 11.97
N GLY A 138 -18.58 0.30 12.22
CA GLY A 138 -17.70 0.78 11.17
C GLY A 138 -16.89 -0.35 10.53
N MET A 139 -16.43 -1.35 11.31
CA MET A 139 -15.76 -2.52 10.74
C MET A 139 -16.73 -3.39 9.95
N ALA A 140 -17.94 -3.64 10.48
CA ALA A 140 -18.98 -4.39 9.78
C ALA A 140 -19.36 -3.73 8.46
N LEU A 141 -19.56 -2.41 8.44
CA LEU A 141 -19.82 -1.65 7.20
C LEU A 141 -18.66 -1.75 6.21
N SER A 142 -17.42 -1.59 6.69
CA SER A 142 -16.22 -1.67 5.83
C SER A 142 -16.07 -3.05 5.18
N LEU A 143 -16.30 -4.11 5.96
CA LEU A 143 -16.32 -5.50 5.45
C LEU A 143 -17.45 -5.69 4.46
N ALA A 144 -18.69 -5.29 4.80
CA ALA A 144 -19.84 -5.42 3.92
C ALA A 144 -19.59 -4.74 2.55
N LEU A 145 -19.09 -3.51 2.54
CA LEU A 145 -18.78 -2.78 1.31
C LEU A 145 -17.64 -3.46 0.52
N SER A 146 -16.60 -3.94 1.21
CA SER A 146 -15.50 -4.64 0.57
C SER A 146 -15.93 -5.96 -0.06
N TYR A 147 -16.78 -6.74 0.60
CA TYR A 147 -17.29 -7.99 0.03
C TYR A 147 -18.33 -7.72 -1.05
N ALA A 148 -19.25 -6.77 -0.84
CA ALA A 148 -20.25 -6.41 -1.83
C ALA A 148 -19.65 -5.92 -3.15
N SER A 149 -18.50 -5.22 -3.11
CA SER A 149 -17.81 -4.73 -4.32
C SER A 149 -17.39 -5.85 -5.28
N GLY A 150 -17.18 -7.08 -4.79
CA GLY A 150 -16.80 -8.22 -5.63
C GLY A 150 -17.96 -8.79 -6.46
N PHE A 151 -19.22 -8.47 -6.15
CA PHE A 151 -20.37 -8.87 -6.97
C PHE A 151 -20.61 -7.94 -8.15
N VAL A 152 -19.96 -6.77 -8.18
CA VAL A 152 -20.09 -5.78 -9.25
C VAL A 152 -18.81 -5.77 -10.08
N ASP A 153 -18.94 -5.67 -11.40
CA ASP A 153 -17.77 -5.56 -12.28
C ASP A 153 -17.22 -4.13 -12.24
N LEU A 154 -16.18 -3.94 -11.45
CA LEU A 154 -15.43 -2.69 -11.31
C LEU A 154 -14.00 -2.83 -11.87
N SER A 155 -13.76 -3.82 -12.74
CA SER A 155 -12.44 -4.21 -13.23
C SER A 155 -11.72 -3.13 -14.05
N GLY A 156 -12.45 -2.18 -14.61
CA GLY A 156 -11.85 -1.12 -15.42
C GLY A 156 -11.01 -0.09 -14.66
N GLY A 157 -10.89 -0.20 -13.33
CA GLY A 157 -10.12 0.73 -12.49
C GLY A 157 -10.70 2.15 -12.41
N LEU A 158 -11.99 2.33 -12.80
CA LEU A 158 -12.65 3.63 -12.78
C LEU A 158 -12.54 4.26 -11.39
N LEU A 159 -11.88 5.42 -11.34
CA LEU A 159 -11.67 6.21 -10.13
C LEU A 159 -11.12 5.38 -8.93
N ALA A 160 -10.43 4.27 -9.19
CA ALA A 160 -9.93 3.35 -8.17
C ALA A 160 -11.00 2.83 -7.18
N ILE A 161 -12.28 2.80 -7.55
CA ILE A 161 -13.39 2.46 -6.65
C ILE A 161 -13.24 1.05 -6.11
N SER A 162 -12.96 0.05 -6.98
CA SER A 162 -12.80 -1.35 -6.58
C SER A 162 -11.73 -1.54 -5.51
N ARG A 163 -10.54 -1.00 -5.77
CA ARG A 163 -9.41 -1.06 -4.82
C ARG A 163 -9.71 -0.30 -3.53
N SER A 164 -10.32 0.87 -3.64
CA SER A 164 -10.67 1.68 -2.46
C SER A 164 -11.64 0.94 -1.53
N LEU A 165 -12.61 0.21 -2.08
CA LEU A 165 -13.55 -0.62 -1.32
C LEU A 165 -12.88 -1.90 -0.81
N ALA A 166 -12.06 -2.58 -1.63
CA ALA A 166 -11.37 -3.80 -1.23
C ALA A 166 -10.46 -3.57 -0.02
N PHE A 167 -9.76 -2.45 0.02
CA PHE A 167 -8.83 -2.10 1.12
C PHE A 167 -9.48 -1.33 2.28
N LEU A 168 -10.75 -0.94 2.18
CA LEU A 168 -11.44 -0.18 3.24
C LEU A 168 -11.39 -0.87 4.62
N PRO A 169 -11.56 -2.21 4.75
CA PRO A 169 -11.44 -2.88 6.05
C PRO A 169 -10.07 -2.72 6.70
N TRP A 170 -8.99 -2.72 5.90
CA TRP A 170 -7.63 -2.52 6.40
C TRP A 170 -7.42 -1.10 6.93
N PHE A 171 -7.94 -0.11 6.21
CA PHE A 171 -7.94 1.27 6.68
C PHE A 171 -8.76 1.44 7.97
N ALA A 172 -9.96 0.87 8.02
CA ALA A 172 -10.82 0.91 9.20
C ALA A 172 -10.17 0.20 10.40
N ALA A 173 -9.55 -0.97 10.18
CA ALA A 173 -8.79 -1.68 11.21
C ALA A 173 -7.68 -0.78 11.80
N GLY A 174 -6.93 -0.07 10.95
CA GLY A 174 -5.94 0.91 11.39
C GLY A 174 -6.57 2.08 12.15
N LEU A 175 -7.67 2.63 11.62
CA LEU A 175 -8.38 3.74 12.25
C LEU A 175 -8.85 3.40 13.67
N TYR A 176 -9.31 2.19 13.92
CA TYR A 176 -9.77 1.77 15.23
C TYR A 176 -8.67 1.20 16.14
N CYS A 177 -7.55 0.77 15.58
CA CYS A 177 -6.47 0.17 16.36
C CYS A 177 -5.75 1.23 17.21
N PRO A 178 -5.63 1.05 18.54
CA PRO A 178 -4.73 1.85 19.33
C PRO A 178 -3.27 1.57 18.95
N VAL A 179 -2.46 2.61 18.82
CA VAL A 179 -1.03 2.49 18.48
C VAL A 179 -0.29 1.60 19.48
N GLU A 180 -0.72 1.61 20.74
CA GLU A 180 -0.19 0.80 21.85
C GLU A 180 -0.31 -0.70 21.56
N ARG A 181 -1.38 -1.13 20.89
CA ARG A 181 -1.55 -2.55 20.51
C ARG A 181 -0.53 -3.00 19.49
N VAL A 182 -0.15 -2.14 18.55
CA VAL A 182 0.90 -2.45 17.57
C VAL A 182 2.25 -2.59 18.28
N VAL A 183 2.55 -1.68 19.22
CA VAL A 183 3.76 -1.76 20.05
C VAL A 183 3.75 -3.03 20.90
N ALA A 184 2.63 -3.34 21.56
CA ALA A 184 2.50 -4.55 22.37
C ALA A 184 2.68 -5.84 21.55
N LEU A 185 2.13 -5.90 20.32
CA LEU A 185 2.37 -7.02 19.40
C LEU A 185 3.85 -7.17 19.07
N ARG A 186 4.54 -6.06 18.81
CA ARG A 186 5.98 -6.05 18.52
C ARG A 186 6.81 -6.57 19.68
N GLU A 187 6.45 -6.26 20.91
CA GLU A 187 7.17 -6.63 22.14
C GLU A 187 6.75 -7.99 22.69
N SER A 188 5.64 -8.56 22.22
CA SER A 188 5.08 -9.81 22.73
C SER A 188 6.05 -10.98 22.55
N ARG A 189 6.22 -11.76 23.62
CA ARG A 189 6.97 -13.02 23.63
C ARG A 189 6.05 -14.25 23.75
N SER A 190 4.75 -14.07 23.54
CA SER A 190 3.77 -15.14 23.69
C SER A 190 4.02 -16.30 22.72
N ARG A 191 3.57 -17.51 23.11
CA ARG A 191 3.63 -18.70 22.25
C ARG A 191 2.80 -18.51 20.98
N THR A 192 1.64 -17.85 21.10
CA THR A 192 0.77 -17.53 19.95
C THR A 192 1.46 -16.69 18.89
N VAL A 193 2.20 -15.65 19.30
CA VAL A 193 2.94 -14.80 18.35
C VAL A 193 4.06 -15.61 17.68
N ARG A 194 4.78 -16.46 18.42
CA ARG A 194 5.81 -17.33 17.82
C ARG A 194 5.21 -18.34 16.86
N ALA A 195 4.07 -18.94 17.20
CA ALA A 195 3.36 -19.85 16.32
C ALA A 195 2.87 -19.13 15.05
N GLY A 196 2.38 -17.89 15.16
CA GLY A 196 2.00 -17.05 14.01
C GLY A 196 3.18 -16.74 13.08
N LEU A 197 4.38 -16.49 13.64
CA LEU A 197 5.58 -16.31 12.82
C LEU A 197 5.98 -17.61 12.11
N ALA A 198 5.94 -18.75 12.81
CA ALA A 198 6.19 -20.05 12.19
C ALA A 198 5.18 -20.37 11.09
N ALA A 199 3.91 -20.08 11.32
CA ALA A 199 2.85 -20.23 10.30
C ALA A 199 3.12 -19.37 9.08
N ALA A 200 3.56 -18.12 9.25
CA ALA A 200 3.92 -17.24 8.13
C ALA A 200 5.10 -17.82 7.31
N VAL A 201 6.12 -18.38 7.96
CA VAL A 201 7.25 -19.03 7.27
C VAL A 201 6.78 -20.26 6.50
N VAL A 202 6.01 -21.15 7.14
CA VAL A 202 5.46 -22.34 6.49
C VAL A 202 4.60 -21.96 5.29
N LEU A 203 3.77 -20.94 5.42
CA LEU A 203 2.90 -20.47 4.36
C LEU A 203 3.71 -19.87 3.19
N ALA A 204 4.78 -19.10 3.48
CA ALA A 204 5.67 -18.59 2.45
C ALA A 204 6.38 -19.74 1.70
N ALA A 205 6.84 -20.77 2.42
CA ALA A 205 7.43 -21.95 1.82
C ALA A 205 6.42 -22.74 0.95
N ALA A 206 5.18 -22.88 1.41
CA ALA A 206 4.11 -23.52 0.63
C ALA A 206 3.76 -22.75 -0.65
N ILE A 207 3.75 -21.41 -0.58
CA ILE A 207 3.55 -20.55 -1.76
C ILE A 207 4.69 -20.73 -2.75
N ALA A 208 5.94 -20.70 -2.27
CA ALA A 208 7.11 -20.90 -3.13
C ALA A 208 7.12 -22.29 -3.80
N LEU A 209 6.79 -23.33 -3.03
CA LEU A 209 6.70 -24.71 -3.55
C LEU A 209 5.59 -24.83 -4.60
N ALA A 210 4.41 -24.29 -4.36
CA ALA A 210 3.33 -24.42 -5.31
C ALA A 210 3.62 -23.63 -6.60
N ARG A 211 4.29 -22.46 -6.53
CA ARG A 211 4.79 -21.76 -7.73
C ARG A 211 5.85 -22.55 -8.48
N ALA A 212 6.70 -23.30 -7.77
CA ALA A 212 7.67 -24.17 -8.39
C ALA A 212 7.02 -25.36 -9.13
N LEU A 213 5.85 -25.82 -8.67
CA LEU A 213 5.08 -26.89 -9.28
C LEU A 213 4.15 -26.40 -10.40
N ASP A 214 3.56 -25.22 -10.25
CA ASP A 214 2.68 -24.58 -11.22
C ASP A 214 2.89 -23.06 -11.20
N ALA A 215 3.41 -22.51 -12.30
CA ALA A 215 3.69 -21.09 -12.45
C ALA A 215 2.45 -20.19 -12.31
N HIS A 216 1.24 -20.73 -12.40
CA HIS A 216 -0.03 -20.01 -12.29
C HIS A 216 -0.82 -20.29 -11.02
N ALA A 217 -0.27 -21.07 -10.08
CA ALA A 217 -0.96 -21.57 -8.88
C ALA A 217 -1.69 -20.50 -8.06
N TYR A 218 -1.20 -19.24 -8.04
CA TYR A 218 -1.71 -18.16 -7.21
C TYR A 218 -2.12 -16.88 -7.94
N ASP A 219 -2.30 -16.90 -9.24
CA ASP A 219 -2.67 -15.71 -10.00
C ASP A 219 -3.97 -15.08 -9.51
N TRP A 220 -4.91 -15.90 -9.03
CA TRP A 220 -6.16 -15.46 -8.44
C TRP A 220 -5.99 -14.73 -7.10
N PHE A 221 -4.93 -15.04 -6.33
CA PHE A 221 -4.73 -14.50 -4.99
C PHE A 221 -4.52 -12.99 -5.01
N PHE A 222 -3.62 -12.53 -5.86
CA PHE A 222 -3.36 -11.12 -6.07
C PHE A 222 -4.65 -10.35 -6.44
N GLN A 223 -5.44 -10.92 -7.35
CA GLN A 223 -6.68 -10.32 -7.82
C GLN A 223 -7.72 -10.20 -6.69
N MET A 224 -7.79 -11.20 -5.80
CA MET A 224 -8.66 -11.18 -4.62
C MET A 224 -8.26 -10.11 -3.59
N VAL A 225 -6.95 -9.95 -3.34
CA VAL A 225 -6.43 -8.94 -2.40
C VAL A 225 -6.75 -7.54 -2.92
N TYR A 226 -6.54 -7.29 -4.21
CA TYR A 226 -6.75 -5.98 -4.82
C TYR A 226 -8.20 -5.70 -5.21
N GLY A 227 -9.02 -6.73 -5.38
CA GLY A 227 -10.43 -6.60 -5.74
C GLY A 227 -10.67 -6.01 -7.12
N ASP A 228 -9.73 -6.20 -8.05
CA ASP A 228 -9.81 -5.64 -9.41
C ASP A 228 -10.78 -6.41 -10.31
N ASN A 229 -11.10 -7.65 -9.97
CA ASN A 229 -11.98 -8.52 -10.74
C ASN A 229 -13.23 -8.91 -9.94
N PRO A 230 -14.39 -9.06 -10.58
CA PRO A 230 -15.58 -9.56 -9.92
C PRO A 230 -15.43 -11.04 -9.56
N TYR A 231 -16.14 -11.52 -8.54
CA TYR A 231 -16.06 -12.90 -8.07
C TYR A 231 -16.35 -13.93 -9.17
N ARG A 232 -17.29 -13.64 -10.07
CA ARG A 232 -17.61 -14.54 -11.21
C ARG A 232 -16.41 -14.84 -12.12
N ALA A 233 -15.35 -14.00 -12.09
CA ALA A 233 -14.15 -14.17 -12.88
C ALA A 233 -13.01 -14.83 -12.09
N LEU A 234 -13.25 -15.20 -10.83
CA LEU A 234 -12.22 -15.69 -9.91
C LEU A 234 -12.64 -16.99 -9.25
N PRO A 235 -11.72 -17.92 -9.00
CA PRO A 235 -12.02 -19.13 -8.26
C PRO A 235 -12.36 -18.82 -6.80
N LEU A 236 -13.19 -19.65 -6.19
CA LEU A 236 -13.54 -19.63 -4.78
C LEU A 236 -14.32 -18.38 -4.30
N ASP A 237 -14.73 -17.47 -5.16
CA ASP A 237 -15.59 -16.32 -4.83
C ASP A 237 -15.27 -15.62 -3.49
N VAL A 238 -16.27 -15.50 -2.63
CA VAL A 238 -16.19 -14.91 -1.27
C VAL A 238 -15.19 -15.67 -0.39
N LEU A 239 -15.11 -17.01 -0.52
CA LEU A 239 -14.16 -17.83 0.23
C LEU A 239 -12.73 -17.49 -0.15
N GLY A 240 -12.42 -17.34 -1.44
CA GLY A 240 -11.10 -16.94 -1.91
C GLY A 240 -10.66 -15.60 -1.34
N LYS A 241 -11.55 -14.60 -1.32
CA LYS A 241 -11.28 -13.31 -0.69
C LYS A 241 -11.01 -13.42 0.81
N THR A 242 -11.77 -14.27 1.50
CA THR A 242 -11.56 -14.51 2.94
C THR A 242 -10.23 -15.18 3.23
N VAL A 243 -9.85 -16.18 2.43
CA VAL A 243 -8.54 -16.84 2.52
C VAL A 243 -7.42 -15.83 2.25
N ALA A 244 -7.53 -15.06 1.17
CA ALA A 244 -6.55 -14.04 0.82
C ALA A 244 -6.37 -12.98 1.94
N ALA A 245 -7.46 -12.50 2.51
CA ALA A 245 -7.44 -11.54 3.61
C ALA A 245 -6.81 -12.16 4.89
N SER A 246 -7.09 -13.43 5.18
CA SER A 246 -6.51 -14.13 6.33
C SER A 246 -5.00 -14.31 6.18
N ILE A 247 -4.53 -14.70 5.01
CA ILE A 247 -3.11 -14.80 4.69
C ILE A 247 -2.44 -13.42 4.83
N ALA A 248 -3.02 -12.39 4.24
CA ALA A 248 -2.51 -11.02 4.34
C ALA A 248 -2.40 -10.55 5.80
N LEU A 249 -3.36 -10.92 6.66
CA LEU A 249 -3.35 -10.59 8.09
C LEU A 249 -2.18 -11.29 8.81
N VAL A 250 -1.96 -12.58 8.55
CA VAL A 250 -0.87 -13.35 9.16
C VAL A 250 0.48 -12.75 8.79
N PHE A 251 0.72 -12.48 7.51
CA PHE A 251 1.98 -11.86 7.06
C PHE A 251 2.14 -10.45 7.60
N SER A 252 1.08 -9.63 7.61
CA SER A 252 1.12 -8.28 8.18
C SER A 252 1.50 -8.31 9.66
N ALA A 253 0.92 -9.22 10.44
CA ALA A 253 1.24 -9.40 11.86
C ALA A 253 2.69 -9.87 12.06
N ALA A 254 3.18 -10.79 11.23
CA ALA A 254 4.55 -11.27 11.25
C ALA A 254 5.55 -10.13 10.98
N VAL A 255 5.30 -9.33 9.96
CA VAL A 255 6.14 -8.16 9.62
C VAL A 255 6.14 -7.14 10.76
N LEU A 256 4.98 -6.78 11.31
CA LEU A 256 4.88 -5.88 12.46
C LEU A 256 5.68 -6.40 13.67
N ARG A 257 5.72 -7.72 13.85
CA ARG A 257 6.48 -8.35 14.94
C ARG A 257 8.00 -8.30 14.73
N LEU A 258 8.46 -8.39 13.49
CA LEU A 258 9.88 -8.47 13.14
C LEU A 258 10.56 -7.11 12.98
N ILE A 259 9.82 -6.06 12.64
CA ILE A 259 10.35 -4.72 12.39
C ILE A 259 11.11 -4.18 13.62
N PRO A 260 12.32 -3.60 13.44
CA PRO A 260 13.05 -2.96 14.51
C PRO A 260 12.32 -1.72 15.03
N SER A 261 12.37 -1.52 16.37
CA SER A 261 11.84 -0.31 17.03
C SER A 261 12.87 0.81 17.19
N ARG A 262 14.14 0.52 16.88
CA ARG A 262 15.25 1.49 16.93
C ARG A 262 15.35 2.25 15.60
N ARG A 263 15.89 3.46 15.63
CA ARG A 263 16.25 4.17 14.38
C ARG A 263 17.22 3.33 13.55
N SER A 264 16.91 3.23 12.27
CA SER A 264 17.67 2.48 11.28
C SER A 264 17.62 3.21 9.93
N TRP A 265 18.26 2.67 8.90
CA TRP A 265 18.14 3.18 7.53
C TRP A 265 16.67 3.16 7.04
N LEU A 266 15.86 2.20 7.49
CA LEU A 266 14.42 2.15 7.22
C LEU A 266 13.69 3.39 7.74
N THR A 267 14.10 3.97 8.88
CA THR A 267 13.49 5.20 9.42
C THR A 267 13.60 6.34 8.42
N VAL A 268 14.78 6.49 7.81
CA VAL A 268 15.03 7.54 6.81
C VAL A 268 14.13 7.35 5.58
N LEU A 269 14.00 6.12 5.09
CA LEU A 269 13.10 5.82 3.97
C LEU A 269 11.63 6.04 4.34
N GLY A 270 11.25 5.69 5.58
CA GLY A 270 9.89 5.91 6.09
C GLY A 270 9.50 7.37 6.19
N GLU A 271 10.43 8.24 6.59
CA GLU A 271 10.26 9.69 6.60
C GLU A 271 10.09 10.24 5.17
N ARG A 272 10.63 9.56 4.16
CA ARG A 272 10.67 9.95 2.74
C ARG A 272 9.70 9.15 1.84
N THR A 273 8.77 8.45 2.44
CA THR A 273 7.84 7.53 1.76
C THR A 273 7.12 8.17 0.57
N LEU A 274 6.64 9.42 0.71
CA LEU A 274 5.87 10.08 -0.35
C LEU A 274 6.72 10.39 -1.59
N GLY A 275 7.96 10.85 -1.41
CA GLY A 275 8.89 11.10 -2.51
C GLY A 275 9.23 9.82 -3.25
N ILE A 276 9.59 8.77 -2.51
CA ILE A 276 9.88 7.45 -3.08
C ILE A 276 8.64 6.90 -3.80
N TYR A 277 7.44 7.04 -3.19
CA TYR A 277 6.20 6.54 -3.77
C TYR A 277 5.85 7.19 -5.12
N VAL A 278 6.01 8.48 -5.27
CA VAL A 278 5.75 9.17 -6.55
C VAL A 278 6.90 8.92 -7.53
N GLY A 279 8.14 9.11 -7.09
CA GLY A 279 9.31 9.05 -7.96
C GLY A 279 9.56 7.67 -8.56
N HIS A 280 9.50 6.60 -7.75
CA HIS A 280 9.86 5.26 -8.23
C HIS A 280 9.03 4.81 -9.44
N ARG A 281 7.74 5.10 -9.44
CA ARG A 281 6.86 4.63 -10.51
C ARG A 281 7.03 5.44 -11.79
N LEU A 282 7.40 6.72 -11.69
CA LEU A 282 7.76 7.54 -12.85
C LEU A 282 9.07 7.02 -13.47
N VAL A 283 10.09 6.78 -12.64
CA VAL A 283 11.37 6.20 -13.11
C VAL A 283 11.14 4.84 -13.75
N ARG A 284 10.41 3.94 -13.07
CA ARG A 284 10.11 2.61 -13.60
C ARG A 284 9.31 2.69 -14.91
N ALA A 285 8.33 3.59 -15.01
CA ALA A 285 7.58 3.79 -16.26
C ALA A 285 8.51 4.23 -17.40
N TRP A 286 9.40 5.17 -17.14
CA TRP A 286 10.39 5.62 -18.11
C TRP A 286 11.31 4.46 -18.56
N LEU A 287 11.82 3.67 -17.60
CA LEU A 287 12.64 2.49 -17.92
C LEU A 287 11.89 1.47 -18.79
N THR A 288 10.60 1.26 -18.53
CA THR A 288 9.79 0.28 -19.28
C THR A 288 9.47 0.74 -20.70
N PHE A 289 9.11 2.00 -20.87
CA PHE A 289 8.53 2.47 -22.14
C PHE A 289 9.52 3.29 -22.99
N ARG A 290 10.64 3.70 -22.42
CA ARG A 290 11.64 4.56 -23.08
C ARG A 290 13.03 3.94 -23.18
N THR A 291 13.23 2.72 -22.65
CA THR A 291 14.50 1.99 -22.73
C THR A 291 14.26 0.52 -23.07
N PRO A 292 15.26 -0.20 -23.64
CA PRO A 292 15.14 -1.63 -23.91
C PRO A 292 15.42 -2.52 -22.68
N LEU A 293 15.45 -1.94 -21.46
CA LEU A 293 15.89 -2.64 -20.25
C LEU A 293 15.12 -3.94 -19.99
N TYR A 294 13.80 -3.88 -20.04
CA TYR A 294 12.94 -5.04 -19.72
C TYR A 294 12.88 -6.09 -20.84
N GLY A 295 13.46 -5.82 -22.00
CA GLY A 295 13.68 -6.80 -23.07
C GLY A 295 15.02 -7.54 -22.99
N GLN A 296 15.86 -7.26 -21.95
CA GLN A 296 17.16 -7.88 -21.85
C GLN A 296 17.06 -9.32 -21.34
N PRO A 297 17.69 -10.34 -22.04
CA PRO A 297 17.59 -11.74 -21.66
C PRO A 297 18.09 -12.06 -20.24
N VAL A 298 19.02 -11.28 -19.71
CA VAL A 298 19.53 -11.44 -18.34
C VAL A 298 18.45 -11.38 -17.28
N LEU A 299 17.35 -10.68 -17.53
CA LEU A 299 16.23 -10.55 -16.59
C LEU A 299 15.41 -11.85 -16.47
N LEU A 300 15.52 -12.75 -17.42
CA LEU A 300 14.86 -14.06 -17.42
C LEU A 300 15.64 -15.09 -16.60
N ASP A 301 16.93 -14.85 -16.35
CA ASP A 301 17.75 -15.73 -15.52
C ASP A 301 17.32 -15.62 -14.04
N PRO A 302 17.03 -16.75 -13.36
CA PRO A 302 16.54 -16.72 -11.98
C PRO A 302 17.49 -16.04 -10.98
N VAL A 303 18.80 -16.14 -11.17
CA VAL A 303 19.81 -15.56 -10.26
C VAL A 303 20.15 -14.14 -10.69
N TRP A 304 20.68 -13.98 -11.90
CA TRP A 304 21.15 -12.67 -12.38
C TRP A 304 20.01 -11.70 -12.57
N GLY A 305 18.87 -12.14 -13.11
CA GLY A 305 17.68 -11.30 -13.25
C GLY A 305 17.17 -10.82 -11.90
N THR A 306 17.15 -11.68 -10.88
CA THR A 306 16.77 -11.27 -9.53
C THR A 306 17.75 -10.27 -8.93
N LEU A 307 19.05 -10.47 -9.09
CA LEU A 307 20.06 -9.51 -8.63
C LEU A 307 19.93 -8.15 -9.32
N VAL A 308 19.68 -8.15 -10.63
CA VAL A 308 19.45 -6.90 -11.39
C VAL A 308 18.20 -6.19 -10.89
N VAL A 309 17.08 -6.90 -10.69
CA VAL A 309 15.83 -6.31 -10.18
C VAL A 309 16.01 -5.73 -8.78
N LEU A 310 16.68 -6.43 -7.87
CA LEU A 310 16.96 -5.94 -6.53
C LEU A 310 17.93 -4.76 -6.54
N GLY A 311 19.00 -4.83 -7.32
CA GLY A 311 19.98 -3.74 -7.49
C GLY A 311 19.33 -2.49 -8.07
N LEU A 312 18.54 -2.64 -9.14
CA LEU A 312 17.78 -1.55 -9.74
C LEU A 312 16.79 -0.93 -8.76
N SER A 313 16.10 -1.76 -7.98
CA SER A 313 15.18 -1.30 -6.95
C SER A 313 15.90 -0.47 -5.88
N ALA A 314 17.08 -0.90 -5.44
CA ALA A 314 17.91 -0.16 -4.49
C ALA A 314 18.34 1.20 -5.05
N VAL A 315 18.78 1.24 -6.31
CA VAL A 315 19.16 2.49 -7.00
C VAL A 315 17.95 3.43 -7.11
N ILE A 316 16.78 2.94 -7.49
CA ILE A 316 15.56 3.75 -7.60
C ILE A 316 15.15 4.29 -6.22
N VAL A 317 15.19 3.46 -5.17
CA VAL A 317 14.91 3.91 -3.79
C VAL A 317 15.87 5.03 -3.39
N ALA A 318 17.17 4.85 -3.62
CA ALA A 318 18.18 5.86 -3.32
C ALA A 318 17.96 7.17 -4.11
N ALA A 319 17.72 7.06 -5.42
CA ALA A 319 17.48 8.21 -6.30
C ALA A 319 16.21 9.00 -5.94
N CYS A 320 15.17 8.31 -5.45
CA CYS A 320 13.89 8.91 -5.04
C CYS A 320 13.84 9.31 -3.55
N SER A 321 14.92 9.07 -2.80
CA SER A 321 15.02 9.38 -1.36
C SER A 321 15.42 10.82 -0.99
N PRO A 322 15.89 11.75 -1.84
CA PRO A 322 16.20 13.10 -1.39
C PRO A 322 15.03 13.75 -0.68
N SER A 323 15.29 14.40 0.45
CA SER A 323 14.25 15.06 1.26
C SER A 323 13.51 16.13 0.48
N ALA A 324 14.22 16.84 -0.41
CA ALA A 324 13.64 17.90 -1.25
C ALA A 324 12.43 17.44 -2.06
N LEU A 325 12.45 16.20 -2.60
CA LEU A 325 11.30 15.64 -3.32
C LEU A 325 10.10 15.42 -2.39
N THR A 326 10.35 14.79 -1.24
CA THR A 326 9.30 14.56 -0.23
C THR A 326 8.74 15.86 0.33
N ASP A 327 9.60 16.85 0.60
CA ASP A 327 9.20 18.15 1.14
C ASP A 327 8.40 18.95 0.12
N GLY A 328 8.77 18.86 -1.17
CA GLY A 328 8.00 19.46 -2.26
C GLY A 328 6.59 18.89 -2.34
N LEU A 329 6.44 17.57 -2.33
CA LEU A 329 5.13 16.90 -2.36
C LEU A 329 4.31 17.15 -1.07
N ASN A 330 4.96 17.18 0.09
CA ASN A 330 4.32 17.50 1.36
C ASN A 330 3.80 18.94 1.40
N ARG A 331 4.47 19.90 0.73
CA ARG A 331 3.96 21.28 0.58
C ARG A 331 2.62 21.29 -0.19
N VAL A 332 2.49 20.47 -1.23
CA VAL A 332 1.23 20.29 -1.96
C VAL A 332 0.14 19.71 -1.04
N LEU A 333 0.46 18.66 -0.27
CA LEU A 333 -0.49 18.02 0.65
C LEU A 333 -0.93 18.92 1.82
N ARG A 334 -0.14 19.92 2.17
CA ARG A 334 -0.44 20.87 3.25
C ARG A 334 -1.00 22.21 2.76
N ARG A 335 -1.13 22.38 1.45
CA ARG A 335 -1.60 23.62 0.86
C ARG A 335 -3.10 23.83 1.18
N ARG A 336 -3.44 25.03 1.55
CA ARG A 336 -4.84 25.44 1.70
C ARG A 336 -5.37 25.86 0.32
N TRP A 337 -6.24 25.04 -0.22
CA TRP A 337 -6.84 25.25 -1.54
C TRP A 337 -8.18 26.00 -1.44
N LEU A 338 -8.89 25.74 -0.34
CA LEU A 338 -10.20 26.30 -0.05
C LEU A 338 -10.05 27.34 1.08
N PRO A 339 -10.72 28.50 0.98
CA PRO A 339 -10.78 29.44 2.08
C PRO A 339 -11.43 28.74 3.31
N GLU A 340 -10.95 29.06 4.48
CA GLU A 340 -11.66 28.66 5.71
C GLU A 340 -13.06 29.26 5.62
N GLY A 341 -14.10 28.42 5.60
CA GLY A 341 -15.47 28.87 5.54
C GLY A 341 -15.70 29.89 6.64
N GLY A 342 -15.87 31.13 6.25
CA GLY A 342 -16.20 32.21 7.15
C GLY A 342 -17.39 31.76 7.99
N ALA A 343 -17.31 31.93 9.29
CA ALA A 343 -18.46 31.80 10.14
C ALA A 343 -19.54 32.70 9.54
N VAL A 344 -20.59 32.11 8.99
CA VAL A 344 -21.82 32.82 8.81
C VAL A 344 -22.23 33.24 10.23
N ARG A 345 -21.92 34.49 10.58
CA ARG A 345 -22.48 35.15 11.78
C ARG A 345 -23.96 35.34 11.42
N GLY A 346 -24.79 34.44 11.84
CA GLY A 346 -26.22 34.62 11.97
C GLY A 346 -26.59 34.78 13.44
#